data_d05eb0469edf8f7a7c45bfc0330b9da3
#
_entry.id   d05eb0469edf8f7a7c45bfc0330b9da3
#
_cell.length_a   1.000
_cell.length_b   1.000
_cell.length_c   1.000
_cell.angle_alpha   90.00
_cell.angle_beta   90.00
_cell.angle_gamma   90.00
#
_symmetry.space_group_name_H-M   'P 1'
#
loop_
_entity.id
_entity.type
_entity.pdbx_description
1 polymer ?
#
loop_
_entity_poly.entity_id
_entity_poly.type
_entity_poly.pdbx_seq_one_letter_code
_entity_poly.pdbx_strand_id
1 'polypeptide(L)'
;DDKIDITNMDIYEDNSVDVFLCSHVLEHVDDDRKAMSELYRILKPGGWGITMVPVLIYSEHIIENLPITSEAERWRFYGQGDHVRFYNRQGFVDRLACAGFKVNLLGVEYFGADTFERNGIHKRSVLYVVEKI
;
A
#
# COMPACT_ATOMS: atom_id res chain seq x y z
N ASP A 1 -6.15 -13.35 17.50
CA ASP A 1 -6.03 -12.09 16.72
C ASP A 1 -5.22 -11.11 17.54
N ASP A 2 -4.05 -10.72 17.05
CA ASP A 2 -3.14 -9.82 17.71
C ASP A 2 -3.37 -8.39 17.23
N LYS A 3 -3.38 -7.43 18.15
CA LYS A 3 -3.39 -6.01 17.82
C LYS A 3 -1.94 -5.54 17.72
N ILE A 4 -1.49 -5.19 16.52
CA ILE A 4 -0.09 -4.90 16.22
C ILE A 4 0.04 -3.51 15.62
N ASP A 5 1.10 -2.80 15.99
CA ASP A 5 1.54 -1.61 15.27
C ASP A 5 2.35 -2.06 14.04
N ILE A 6 1.87 -1.74 12.86
CA ILE A 6 2.53 -2.12 11.60
C ILE A 6 3.92 -1.47 11.45
N THR A 7 4.22 -0.41 12.19
CA THR A 7 5.55 0.23 12.21
C THR A 7 6.52 -0.46 13.18
N ASN A 8 6.05 -1.40 13.99
CA ASN A 8 6.85 -2.16 14.95
C ASN A 8 6.22 -3.53 15.22
N MET A 9 6.43 -4.47 14.30
CA MET A 9 5.87 -5.82 14.38
C MET A 9 6.81 -6.77 15.10
N ASP A 10 7.20 -6.45 16.34
CA ASP A 10 8.18 -7.16 17.16
C ASP A 10 7.79 -8.57 17.57
N ILE A 11 6.51 -8.91 17.50
CA ILE A 11 6.01 -10.29 17.72
C ILE A 11 6.35 -11.24 16.57
N TYR A 12 6.73 -10.72 15.40
CA TYR A 12 7.17 -11.52 14.26
C TYR A 12 8.69 -11.45 14.09
N GLU A 13 9.31 -12.60 13.99
CA GLU A 13 10.73 -12.71 13.68
C GLU A 13 11.01 -12.31 12.22
N ASP A 14 12.27 -11.98 11.92
CA ASP A 14 12.73 -11.75 10.56
C ASP A 14 12.50 -13.00 9.71
N ASN A 15 12.01 -12.82 8.49
CA ASN A 15 11.80 -13.92 7.54
C ASN A 15 10.90 -15.04 8.09
N SER A 16 9.84 -14.70 8.83
CA SER A 16 8.94 -15.66 9.46
C SER A 16 7.62 -15.87 8.70
N VAL A 17 7.21 -14.92 7.86
CA VAL A 17 5.93 -14.90 7.16
C VAL A 17 6.10 -15.27 5.69
N ASP A 18 5.29 -16.20 5.19
CA ASP A 18 5.32 -16.61 3.78
C ASP A 18 4.53 -15.65 2.87
N VAL A 19 3.38 -15.17 3.38
CA VAL A 19 2.44 -14.31 2.64
C VAL A 19 1.80 -13.30 3.58
N PHE A 20 1.62 -12.07 3.12
CA PHE A 20 0.81 -11.07 3.82
C PHE A 20 -0.21 -10.38 2.92
N LEU A 21 -1.25 -9.83 3.54
CA LEU A 21 -2.22 -8.94 2.90
C LEU A 21 -2.32 -7.66 3.72
N CYS A 22 -1.96 -6.53 3.11
CA CYS A 22 -2.04 -5.20 3.70
C CYS A 22 -2.90 -4.31 2.81
N SER A 23 -4.16 -4.15 3.17
CA SER A 23 -5.14 -3.43 2.36
C SER A 23 -5.78 -2.31 3.18
N HIS A 24 -5.72 -1.08 2.66
CA HIS A 24 -6.29 0.11 3.31
C HIS A 24 -5.75 0.33 4.74
N VAL A 25 -4.43 0.30 4.89
CA VAL A 25 -3.72 0.51 6.15
C VAL A 25 -2.71 1.65 6.03
N LEU A 26 -1.88 1.65 4.99
CA LEU A 26 -0.71 2.53 4.90
C LEU A 26 -1.06 4.01 4.76
N GLU A 27 -2.24 4.34 4.24
CA GLU A 27 -2.76 5.70 4.17
C GLU A 27 -3.11 6.31 5.54
N HIS A 28 -3.25 5.47 6.57
CA HIS A 28 -3.55 5.88 7.95
C HIS A 28 -2.29 5.95 8.84
N VAL A 29 -1.16 5.46 8.37
CA VAL A 29 0.08 5.30 9.14
C VAL A 29 0.99 6.50 8.95
N ASP A 30 1.40 7.18 10.02
CA ASP A 30 2.27 8.36 9.94
C ASP A 30 3.61 8.04 9.26
N ASP A 31 4.28 6.97 9.65
CA ASP A 31 5.53 6.50 9.04
C ASP A 31 5.29 5.23 8.19
N ASP A 32 4.74 5.43 6.99
CA ASP A 32 4.47 4.35 6.05
C ASP A 32 5.74 3.65 5.54
N ARG A 33 6.87 4.38 5.49
CA ARG A 33 8.16 3.81 5.06
C ARG A 33 8.66 2.79 6.08
N LYS A 34 8.51 3.10 7.37
CA LYS A 34 8.84 2.17 8.43
C LYS A 34 7.91 0.96 8.42
N ALA A 35 6.61 1.16 8.21
CA ALA A 35 5.65 0.08 8.05
C ALA A 35 6.01 -0.84 6.88
N MET A 36 6.36 -0.28 5.72
CA MET A 36 6.80 -1.07 4.55
C MET A 36 8.10 -1.83 4.82
N SER A 37 9.04 -1.23 5.57
CA SER A 37 10.29 -1.89 5.98
C SER A 37 10.03 -3.06 6.93
N GLU A 38 9.08 -2.93 7.86
CA GLU A 38 8.65 -4.01 8.75
C GLU A 38 7.99 -5.15 7.98
N LEU A 39 7.08 -4.84 7.02
CA LEU A 39 6.49 -5.86 6.14
C LEU A 39 7.57 -6.61 5.35
N TYR A 40 8.59 -5.91 4.87
CA TYR A 40 9.72 -6.53 4.19
C TYR A 40 10.57 -7.39 5.14
N ARG A 41 10.82 -6.91 6.36
CA ARG A 41 11.61 -7.63 7.37
C ARG A 41 11.01 -8.99 7.69
N ILE A 42 9.72 -9.02 7.99
CA ILE A 42 9.03 -10.27 8.40
C ILE A 42 8.81 -11.25 7.25
N LEU A 43 8.74 -10.77 6.00
CA LEU A 43 8.52 -11.62 4.84
C LEU A 43 9.76 -12.47 4.56
N LYS A 44 9.56 -13.77 4.31
CA LYS A 44 10.63 -14.69 3.93
C LYS A 44 11.19 -14.36 2.54
N PRO A 45 12.48 -14.67 2.26
CA PRO A 45 12.97 -14.73 0.89
C PRO A 45 12.10 -15.67 0.05
N GLY A 46 11.66 -15.21 -1.12
CA GLY A 46 10.68 -15.91 -1.97
C GLY A 46 9.23 -15.76 -1.52
N GLY A 47 8.97 -15.11 -0.40
CA GLY A 47 7.63 -14.75 0.04
C GLY A 47 7.05 -13.58 -0.76
N TRP A 48 5.72 -13.40 -0.68
CA TRP A 48 5.03 -12.35 -1.40
C TRP A 48 3.91 -11.73 -0.57
N GLY A 49 3.42 -10.59 -1.00
CA GLY A 49 2.29 -9.94 -0.37
C GLY A 49 1.45 -9.13 -1.35
N ILE A 50 0.26 -8.77 -0.92
CA ILE A 50 -0.60 -7.83 -1.62
C ILE A 50 -0.70 -6.55 -0.77
N THR A 51 -0.45 -5.41 -1.41
CA THR A 51 -0.62 -4.10 -0.78
C THR A 51 -1.61 -3.26 -1.58
N MET A 52 -2.61 -2.69 -0.90
CA MET A 52 -3.62 -1.86 -1.54
C MET A 52 -3.83 -0.58 -0.74
N VAL A 53 -3.85 0.54 -1.43
CA VAL A 53 -4.17 1.88 -0.91
C VAL A 53 -5.02 2.64 -1.92
N PRO A 54 -5.79 3.66 -1.52
CA PRO A 54 -6.40 4.58 -2.47
C PRO A 54 -5.33 5.34 -3.24
N VAL A 55 -5.44 5.36 -4.56
CA VAL A 55 -4.47 5.99 -5.45
C VAL A 55 -5.12 7.05 -6.33
N LEU A 56 -4.58 8.26 -6.30
CA LEU A 56 -4.90 9.33 -7.24
C LEU A 56 -4.11 9.12 -8.54
N ILE A 57 -4.78 8.58 -9.55
CA ILE A 57 -4.14 8.23 -10.84
C ILE A 57 -3.70 9.43 -11.67
N TYR A 58 -4.19 10.62 -11.35
CA TYR A 58 -3.86 11.87 -12.06
C TYR A 58 -2.87 12.76 -11.28
N SER A 59 -2.48 12.38 -10.07
CA SER A 59 -1.51 13.14 -9.29
C SER A 59 -0.09 12.77 -9.71
N GLU A 60 0.77 13.78 -9.84
CA GLU A 60 2.20 13.57 -10.10
C GLU A 60 2.97 13.22 -8.82
N HIS A 61 2.43 13.57 -7.65
CA HIS A 61 3.09 13.39 -6.37
C HIS A 61 2.14 12.80 -5.31
N ILE A 62 2.73 12.19 -4.28
CA ILE A 62 2.00 11.85 -3.05
C ILE A 62 1.62 13.16 -2.37
N ILE A 63 0.36 13.27 -1.95
CA ILE A 63 -0.13 14.42 -1.18
C ILE A 63 -0.04 14.05 0.29
N GLU A 64 0.88 14.68 1.01
CA GLU A 64 1.11 14.47 2.44
C GLU A 64 1.75 15.70 3.08
N ASN A 65 1.92 15.69 4.41
CA ASN A 65 2.58 16.77 5.17
C ASN A 65 1.94 18.15 5.00
N LEU A 66 0.66 18.21 4.65
CA LEU A 66 -0.08 19.45 4.64
C LEU A 66 -0.29 19.93 6.09
N PRO A 67 -0.34 21.24 6.35
CA PRO A 67 -0.60 21.78 7.68
C PRO A 67 -2.09 21.63 8.06
N ILE A 68 -2.56 20.39 8.13
CA ILE A 68 -3.94 20.01 8.39
C ILE A 68 -4.11 19.79 9.87
N THR A 69 -5.06 20.50 10.48
CA THR A 69 -5.35 20.44 11.91
C THR A 69 -6.72 19.86 12.24
N SER A 70 -7.61 19.75 11.26
CA SER A 70 -8.99 19.31 11.46
C SER A 70 -9.34 18.09 10.61
N GLU A 71 -10.30 17.29 11.10
CA GLU A 71 -10.88 16.18 10.37
C GLU A 71 -11.54 16.63 9.05
N ALA A 72 -12.20 17.77 9.04
CA ALA A 72 -12.84 18.33 7.84
C ALA A 72 -11.82 18.64 6.74
N GLU A 73 -10.62 19.13 7.09
CA GLU A 73 -9.54 19.33 6.14
C GLU A 73 -8.98 18.01 5.63
N ARG A 74 -8.86 16.97 6.46
CA ARG A 74 -8.45 15.64 6.00
C ARG A 74 -9.44 15.06 5.00
N TRP A 75 -10.74 15.19 5.24
CA TRP A 75 -11.77 14.83 4.26
C TRP A 75 -11.57 15.52 2.92
N ARG A 76 -11.25 16.82 2.96
CA ARG A 76 -11.05 17.64 1.74
C ARG A 76 -9.80 17.24 0.97
N PHE A 77 -8.67 17.01 1.65
CA PHE A 77 -7.36 16.84 1.01
C PHE A 77 -6.96 15.38 0.85
N TYR A 78 -7.40 14.49 1.74
CA TYR A 78 -7.04 13.08 1.73
C TYR A 78 -8.22 12.14 1.49
N GLY A 79 -9.43 12.66 1.33
CA GLY A 79 -10.63 11.88 1.01
C GLY A 79 -11.25 11.13 2.18
N GLN A 80 -10.65 11.19 3.38
CA GLN A 80 -11.16 10.58 4.61
C GLN A 80 -10.57 11.25 5.85
N GLY A 81 -11.35 11.29 6.96
CA GLY A 81 -11.00 12.05 8.16
C GLY A 81 -9.80 11.54 8.94
N ASP A 82 -9.41 10.30 8.75
CA ASP A 82 -8.27 9.63 9.41
C ASP A 82 -7.11 9.29 8.45
N HIS A 83 -7.22 9.65 7.17
CA HIS A 83 -6.10 9.57 6.25
C HIS A 83 -5.05 10.64 6.58
N VAL A 84 -3.78 10.29 6.45
CA VAL A 84 -2.64 11.20 6.62
C VAL A 84 -1.93 11.50 5.30
N ARG A 85 -2.30 10.78 4.22
CA ARG A 85 -1.82 11.00 2.86
C ARG A 85 -2.77 10.49 1.81
N PHE A 86 -2.52 10.92 0.59
CA PHE A 86 -3.08 10.37 -0.62
C PHE A 86 -1.94 9.97 -1.55
N TYR A 87 -1.89 8.71 -1.92
CA TYR A 87 -0.84 8.21 -2.82
C TYR A 87 -1.12 8.55 -4.28
N ASN A 88 -0.05 8.77 -5.05
CA ASN A 88 -0.06 8.55 -6.49
C ASN A 88 0.57 7.19 -6.80
N ARG A 89 0.34 6.66 -8.00
CA ARG A 89 0.81 5.32 -8.36
C ARG A 89 2.33 5.18 -8.26
N GLN A 90 3.06 6.08 -8.90
CA GLN A 90 4.51 6.00 -8.94
C GLN A 90 5.13 6.14 -7.55
N GLY A 91 4.67 7.10 -6.76
CA GLY A 91 5.20 7.30 -5.41
C GLY A 91 4.93 6.11 -4.48
N PHE A 92 3.79 5.41 -4.64
CA PHE A 92 3.52 4.19 -3.89
C PHE A 92 4.49 3.06 -4.29
N VAL A 93 4.67 2.83 -5.59
CA VAL A 93 5.63 1.85 -6.11
C VAL A 93 7.05 2.16 -5.65
N ASP A 94 7.48 3.41 -5.73
CA ASP A 94 8.83 3.83 -5.33
C ASP A 94 9.08 3.58 -3.83
N ARG A 95 8.09 3.84 -2.97
CA ARG A 95 8.21 3.56 -1.53
C ARG A 95 8.34 2.08 -1.23
N LEU A 96 7.54 1.23 -1.89
CA LEU A 96 7.63 -0.22 -1.77
C LEU A 96 9.00 -0.74 -2.27
N ALA A 97 9.46 -0.25 -3.41
CA ALA A 97 10.77 -0.60 -3.95
C ALA A 97 11.92 -0.15 -3.03
N CYS A 98 11.83 1.05 -2.45
CA CYS A 98 12.79 1.55 -1.47
C CYS A 98 12.85 0.70 -0.18
N ALA A 99 11.75 0.05 0.20
CA ALA A 99 11.74 -0.91 1.31
C ALA A 99 12.40 -2.26 0.97
N GLY A 100 12.72 -2.48 -0.31
CA GLY A 100 13.41 -3.68 -0.81
C GLY A 100 12.54 -4.62 -1.64
N PHE A 101 11.26 -4.35 -1.79
CA PHE A 101 10.36 -5.20 -2.57
C PHE A 101 10.60 -5.10 -4.07
N LYS A 102 10.49 -6.23 -4.76
CA LYS A 102 10.13 -6.25 -6.18
C LYS A 102 8.62 -6.04 -6.27
N VAL A 103 8.17 -5.06 -7.05
CA VAL A 103 6.77 -4.68 -7.18
C VAL A 103 6.24 -5.10 -8.55
N ASN A 104 5.18 -5.89 -8.56
CA ASN A 104 4.47 -6.30 -9.76
C ASN A 104 3.08 -5.64 -9.78
N LEU A 105 2.75 -5.00 -10.89
CA LEU A 105 1.46 -4.35 -11.12
C LEU A 105 0.62 -5.25 -12.00
N LEU A 106 -0.40 -5.88 -11.43
CA LEU A 106 -1.29 -6.78 -12.16
C LEU A 106 -2.59 -6.04 -12.50
N GLY A 107 -2.74 -5.66 -13.75
CA GLY A 107 -3.87 -4.91 -14.28
C GLY A 107 -4.71 -5.73 -15.25
N VAL A 108 -5.42 -5.01 -16.13
CA VAL A 108 -6.32 -5.59 -17.12
C VAL A 108 -5.60 -6.54 -18.10
N GLU A 109 -4.33 -6.29 -18.38
CA GLU A 109 -3.51 -7.15 -19.26
C GLU A 109 -3.27 -8.54 -18.65
N TYR A 110 -3.23 -8.61 -17.32
CA TYR A 110 -3.02 -9.87 -16.61
C TYR A 110 -4.33 -10.64 -16.40
N PHE A 111 -5.39 -9.97 -15.95
CA PHE A 111 -6.66 -10.61 -15.59
C PHE A 111 -7.66 -10.72 -16.74
N GLY A 112 -7.45 -9.97 -17.81
CA GLY A 112 -8.35 -9.87 -18.96
C GLY A 112 -9.48 -8.84 -18.81
N ALA A 113 -9.87 -8.23 -19.93
CA ALA A 113 -10.92 -7.19 -19.96
C ALA A 113 -12.27 -7.72 -19.46
N ASP A 114 -12.62 -8.94 -19.84
CA ASP A 114 -13.89 -9.59 -19.46
C ASP A 114 -14.01 -9.74 -17.94
N THR A 115 -12.91 -10.04 -17.25
CA THR A 115 -12.86 -10.14 -15.78
C THR A 115 -13.15 -8.78 -15.15
N PHE A 116 -12.54 -7.72 -15.67
CA PHE A 116 -12.74 -6.36 -15.17
C PHE A 116 -14.17 -5.88 -15.38
N GLU A 117 -14.71 -6.08 -16.59
CA GLU A 117 -16.09 -5.69 -16.93
C GLU A 117 -17.11 -6.44 -16.08
N ARG A 118 -17.00 -7.77 -16.00
CA ARG A 118 -17.92 -8.62 -15.23
C ARG A 118 -17.96 -8.27 -13.75
N ASN A 119 -16.84 -7.82 -13.17
CA ASN A 119 -16.72 -7.49 -11.76
C ASN A 119 -16.80 -5.99 -11.47
N GLY A 120 -17.11 -5.16 -12.47
CA GLY A 120 -17.20 -3.70 -12.30
C GLY A 120 -15.89 -3.02 -11.89
N ILE A 121 -14.74 -3.61 -12.27
CA ILE A 121 -13.41 -3.08 -11.93
C ILE A 121 -13.02 -2.05 -12.98
N HIS A 122 -12.57 -0.88 -12.51
CA HIS A 122 -12.13 0.18 -13.41
C HIS A 122 -10.87 -0.25 -14.19
N LYS A 123 -10.82 0.03 -15.51
CA LYS A 123 -9.72 -0.38 -16.42
C LYS A 123 -8.31 0.01 -15.96
N ARG A 124 -8.20 1.09 -15.17
CA ARG A 124 -6.92 1.58 -14.64
C ARG A 124 -6.56 1.01 -13.27
N SER A 125 -7.44 0.18 -12.70
CA SER A 125 -7.15 -0.49 -11.43
C SER A 125 -6.03 -1.51 -11.62
N VAL A 126 -5.15 -1.59 -10.62
CA VAL A 126 -4.07 -2.58 -10.56
C VAL A 126 -4.00 -3.18 -9.17
N LEU A 127 -3.64 -4.44 -9.09
CA LEU A 127 -3.26 -5.12 -7.87
C LEU A 127 -1.75 -4.97 -7.70
N TYR A 128 -1.31 -4.49 -6.55
CA TYR A 128 0.11 -4.36 -6.23
C TYR A 128 0.56 -5.62 -5.49
N VAL A 129 1.28 -6.47 -6.20
CA VAL A 129 1.90 -7.67 -5.63
C VAL A 129 3.37 -7.39 -5.38
N VAL A 130 3.81 -7.60 -4.16
CA VAL A 130 5.19 -7.38 -3.72
C VAL A 130 5.87 -8.70 -3.40
N GLU A 131 7.14 -8.83 -3.75
CA GLU A 131 7.94 -10.03 -3.53
C GLU A 131 9.26 -9.66 -2.83
N LYS A 132 9.70 -10.52 -1.92
CA LYS A 132 11.06 -10.48 -1.37
C LYS A 132 11.93 -11.49 -2.11
N ILE A 133 12.88 -11.00 -2.88
CA ILE A 133 13.80 -11.85 -3.68
C ILE A 133 15.02 -12.23 -2.85
#